data_abe6165fd9c953b7181a82acd9817a4e
#
_entry.id   abe6165fd9c953b7181a82acd9817a4e
#
_cell.length_a   1.000
_cell.length_b   1.000
_cell.length_c   1.000
_cell.angle_alpha   90.00
_cell.angle_beta   90.00
_cell.angle_gamma   90.00
#
_symmetry.space_group_name_H-M   'P 1'
#
loop_
_entity.id
_entity.type
_entity.pdbx_description
1 polymer ?
#
loop_
_entity_poly.entity_id
_entity_poly.type
_entity_poly.pdbx_seq_one_letter_code
_entity_poly.pdbx_strand_id
1 'polypeptide(L)'
;MAPGGGLPRPVSSSHRHAGRYVPAMALVRILVDGYSLLHSWPELASSRPRHSAGARDELIRRLTLYQDAYGTPISVVFDGAGAPSGTPAAASTHAMEVLYSRRGKTADQLIERAVHRFSSFGEVLVVTDDHAERDTVISLGGTVWSCWNFIQDVENALAEQAENISHRNRQEKHRFQRRK
;
A
#
# COMPACT_ATOMS: atom_id res chain seq x y z
N MET A 1 -25.13 13.91 46.19
CA MET A 1 -25.11 14.64 44.92
C MET A 1 -23.70 14.58 44.35
N ALA A 2 -23.46 13.73 43.36
CA ALA A 2 -22.21 13.69 42.65
C ALA A 2 -22.50 13.96 41.15
N PRO A 3 -21.77 14.88 40.48
CA PRO A 3 -21.97 15.13 39.08
C PRO A 3 -21.24 14.09 38.26
N GLY A 4 -21.97 13.47 37.34
CA GLY A 4 -21.45 12.50 36.39
C GLY A 4 -20.50 13.12 35.39
N GLY A 5 -19.28 12.59 35.33
CA GLY A 5 -18.31 12.84 34.26
C GLY A 5 -18.67 12.06 33.03
N GLY A 6 -19.23 12.71 32.02
CA GLY A 6 -19.43 12.12 30.68
C GLY A 6 -18.11 11.99 29.96
N LEU A 7 -17.79 10.75 29.54
CA LEU A 7 -16.69 10.46 28.63
C LEU A 7 -16.93 11.12 27.26
N PRO A 8 -15.92 11.70 26.60
CA PRO A 8 -16.07 12.25 25.26
C PRO A 8 -16.37 11.12 24.27
N ARG A 9 -17.46 11.27 23.51
CA ARG A 9 -17.84 10.37 22.42
C ARG A 9 -16.79 10.45 21.31
N PRO A 10 -16.37 9.32 20.70
CA PRO A 10 -15.50 9.36 19.53
C PRO A 10 -16.24 10.06 18.39
N VAL A 11 -15.62 11.10 17.85
CA VAL A 11 -16.10 11.79 16.65
C VAL A 11 -15.91 10.85 15.45
N SER A 12 -16.99 10.20 15.07
CA SER A 12 -17.08 9.44 13.81
C SER A 12 -17.07 10.45 12.65
N SER A 13 -15.90 10.72 12.09
CA SER A 13 -15.80 11.41 10.81
C SER A 13 -16.07 10.41 9.69
N SER A 14 -17.35 10.19 9.39
CA SER A 14 -17.78 9.43 8.23
C SER A 14 -17.61 10.28 6.96
N HIS A 15 -16.39 10.33 6.43
CA HIS A 15 -16.18 10.72 5.04
C HIS A 15 -16.30 9.46 4.19
N ARG A 16 -17.48 9.27 3.63
CA ARG A 16 -17.72 8.22 2.64
C ARG A 16 -17.03 8.63 1.34
N HIS A 17 -15.85 8.09 1.10
CA HIS A 17 -15.22 8.13 -0.21
C HIS A 17 -15.90 7.06 -1.08
N ALA A 18 -16.49 7.48 -2.19
CA ALA A 18 -17.08 6.58 -3.17
C ALA A 18 -16.00 5.66 -3.76
N GLY A 19 -16.13 4.35 -3.56
CA GLY A 19 -15.30 3.33 -4.18
C GLY A 19 -14.21 2.70 -3.32
N ARG A 20 -14.02 3.15 -2.08
CA ARG A 20 -13.00 2.57 -1.21
C ARG A 20 -13.44 1.24 -0.60
N TYR A 21 -12.58 0.25 -0.70
CA TYR A 21 -12.75 -1.03 0.00
C TYR A 21 -12.80 -0.81 1.52
N VAL A 22 -13.87 -1.34 2.15
CA VAL A 22 -14.00 -1.37 3.61
C VAL A 22 -13.89 -2.82 4.03
N PRO A 23 -12.77 -3.23 4.64
CA PRO A 23 -12.58 -4.62 5.06
C PRO A 23 -13.60 -5.01 6.14
N ALA A 24 -14.04 -6.26 6.11
CA ALA A 24 -14.94 -6.82 7.14
C ALA A 24 -14.21 -6.98 8.49
N MET A 25 -12.90 -7.14 8.45
CA MET A 25 -11.97 -7.15 9.58
C MET A 25 -10.90 -6.08 9.40
N ALA A 26 -10.12 -5.80 10.44
CA ALA A 26 -8.98 -4.87 10.31
C ALA A 26 -8.00 -5.40 9.26
N LEU A 27 -7.67 -4.56 8.26
CA LEU A 27 -6.67 -4.88 7.26
C LEU A 27 -5.28 -4.81 7.90
N VAL A 28 -4.64 -5.97 8.06
CA VAL A 28 -3.36 -6.07 8.79
C VAL A 28 -2.16 -5.95 7.87
N ARG A 29 -2.32 -6.26 6.57
CA ARG A 29 -1.24 -6.15 5.60
C ARG A 29 -1.76 -6.12 4.16
N ILE A 30 -1.05 -5.36 3.33
CA ILE A 30 -1.20 -5.40 1.88
C ILE A 30 0.05 -6.10 1.31
N LEU A 31 -0.16 -7.15 0.53
CA LEU A 31 0.89 -7.87 -0.20
C LEU A 31 0.77 -7.52 -1.67
N VAL A 32 1.86 -7.10 -2.29
CA VAL A 32 1.87 -6.64 -3.67
C VAL A 32 2.82 -7.51 -4.49
N ASP A 33 2.31 -8.13 -5.54
CA ASP A 33 3.18 -8.64 -6.62
C ASP A 33 3.76 -7.44 -7.38
N GLY A 34 5.04 -7.17 -7.13
CA GLY A 34 5.70 -5.98 -7.64
C GLY A 34 5.80 -5.95 -9.17
N TYR A 35 5.98 -7.10 -9.82
CA TYR A 35 6.07 -7.14 -11.28
C TYR A 35 4.72 -7.09 -11.96
N SER A 36 3.68 -7.71 -11.42
CA SER A 36 2.30 -7.51 -11.88
C SER A 36 1.90 -6.04 -11.81
N LEU A 37 2.20 -5.39 -10.69
CA LEU A 37 1.86 -3.98 -10.51
C LEU A 37 2.66 -3.07 -11.45
N LEU A 38 3.97 -3.29 -11.63
CA LEU A 38 4.80 -2.56 -12.60
C LEU A 38 4.33 -2.76 -14.06
N HIS A 39 3.84 -3.96 -14.38
CA HIS A 39 3.29 -4.23 -15.70
C HIS A 39 2.03 -3.42 -15.98
N SER A 40 1.16 -3.31 -14.99
CA SER A 40 -0.12 -2.61 -15.06
C SER A 40 -0.03 -1.10 -14.85
N TRP A 41 1.15 -0.59 -14.43
CA TRP A 41 1.40 0.84 -14.17
C TRP A 41 2.55 1.40 -15.01
N PRO A 42 2.38 1.52 -16.33
CA PRO A 42 3.46 1.92 -17.25
C PRO A 42 4.02 3.31 -16.97
N GLU A 43 3.27 4.21 -16.35
CA GLU A 43 3.67 5.57 -16.02
C GLU A 43 4.86 5.62 -15.04
N LEU A 44 5.06 4.57 -14.22
CA LEU A 44 6.21 4.48 -13.32
C LEU A 44 7.53 4.32 -14.05
N ALA A 45 7.50 3.72 -15.23
CA ALA A 45 8.68 3.51 -16.04
C ALA A 45 9.13 4.79 -16.77
N SER A 46 8.19 5.73 -17.06
CA SER A 46 8.44 6.90 -17.91
C SER A 46 9.07 6.47 -19.26
N SER A 47 10.32 6.80 -19.54
CA SER A 47 11.05 6.39 -20.74
C SER A 47 11.96 5.16 -20.53
N ARG A 48 11.84 4.44 -19.42
CA ARG A 48 12.70 3.32 -19.03
C ARG A 48 12.00 1.97 -19.25
N PRO A 49 12.72 0.84 -19.26
CA PRO A 49 12.08 -0.48 -19.23
C PRO A 49 11.22 -0.64 -17.97
N ARG A 50 10.04 -1.26 -18.14
CA ARG A 50 9.03 -1.41 -17.04
C ARG A 50 9.58 -2.09 -15.78
N HIS A 51 10.51 -3.02 -15.93
CA HIS A 51 11.12 -3.75 -14.81
C HIS A 51 12.50 -3.22 -14.41
N SER A 52 12.83 -1.99 -14.81
CA SER A 52 14.09 -1.36 -14.44
C SER A 52 14.17 -1.05 -12.94
N ALA A 53 15.39 -0.89 -12.42
CA ALA A 53 15.59 -0.46 -11.04
C ALA A 53 14.84 0.86 -10.74
N GLY A 54 14.93 1.84 -11.66
CA GLY A 54 14.25 3.11 -11.47
C GLY A 54 12.71 3.04 -11.47
N ALA A 55 12.11 2.08 -12.20
CA ALA A 55 10.67 1.84 -12.11
C ALA A 55 10.29 1.21 -10.76
N ARG A 56 11.11 0.26 -10.27
CA ARG A 56 10.92 -0.33 -8.93
C ARG A 56 11.04 0.73 -7.82
N ASP A 57 12.05 1.60 -7.91
CA ASP A 57 12.26 2.66 -6.90
C ASP A 57 11.08 3.64 -6.88
N GLU A 58 10.55 4.01 -8.04
CA GLU A 58 9.37 4.88 -8.13
C GLU A 58 8.12 4.18 -7.57
N LEU A 59 7.92 2.89 -7.85
CA LEU A 59 6.85 2.11 -7.25
C LEU A 59 6.95 2.13 -5.72
N ILE A 60 8.12 1.78 -5.18
CA ILE A 60 8.37 1.75 -3.73
C ILE A 60 8.10 3.13 -3.12
N ARG A 61 8.56 4.21 -3.78
CA ARG A 61 8.31 5.58 -3.33
C ARG A 61 6.81 5.91 -3.25
N ARG A 62 6.03 5.59 -4.27
CA ARG A 62 4.57 5.85 -4.26
C ARG A 62 3.84 5.02 -3.21
N LEU A 63 4.20 3.75 -3.07
CA LEU A 63 3.61 2.88 -2.05
C LEU A 63 3.99 3.29 -0.62
N THR A 64 5.19 3.85 -0.42
CA THR A 64 5.57 4.43 0.88
C THR A 64 4.68 5.62 1.23
N LEU A 65 4.47 6.54 0.28
CA LEU A 65 3.57 7.68 0.51
C LEU A 65 2.13 7.24 0.78
N TYR A 66 1.66 6.22 0.09
CA TYR A 66 0.35 5.63 0.32
C TYR A 66 0.28 5.00 1.73
N GLN A 67 1.29 4.23 2.12
CA GLN A 67 1.40 3.64 3.45
C GLN A 67 1.41 4.71 4.55
N ASP A 68 2.16 5.79 4.36
CA ASP A 68 2.21 6.92 5.31
C ASP A 68 0.84 7.60 5.47
N ALA A 69 0.02 7.61 4.42
CA ALA A 69 -1.33 8.19 4.47
C ALA A 69 -2.34 7.30 5.20
N TYR A 70 -2.21 5.98 5.11
CA TYR A 70 -3.22 5.03 5.60
C TYR A 70 -2.78 4.19 6.80
N GLY A 71 -1.48 4.07 7.05
CA GLY A 71 -0.91 3.35 8.18
C GLY A 71 -0.92 1.83 8.03
N THR A 72 -1.51 1.26 6.98
CA THR A 72 -1.51 -0.20 6.75
C THR A 72 -0.15 -0.66 6.23
N PRO A 73 0.52 -1.63 6.88
CA PRO A 73 1.78 -2.16 6.41
C PRO A 73 1.69 -2.79 5.01
N ILE A 74 2.70 -2.53 4.17
CA ILE A 74 2.79 -3.05 2.80
C ILE A 74 4.05 -3.91 2.66
N SER A 75 3.93 -5.07 2.02
CA SER A 75 5.06 -5.87 1.54
C SER A 75 4.99 -5.97 0.02
N VAL A 76 6.01 -5.48 -0.67
CA VAL A 76 6.17 -5.66 -2.12
C VAL A 76 7.11 -6.83 -2.36
N VAL A 77 6.65 -7.80 -3.14
CA VAL A 77 7.42 -8.99 -3.48
C VAL A 77 7.82 -8.92 -4.94
N PHE A 78 9.10 -9.07 -5.22
CA PHE A 78 9.63 -9.20 -6.57
C PHE A 78 10.20 -10.59 -6.79
N ASP A 79 10.01 -11.13 -7.99
CA ASP A 79 10.71 -12.36 -8.36
C ASP A 79 12.23 -12.07 -8.45
N GLY A 80 13.01 -12.89 -7.73
CA GLY A 80 14.44 -12.69 -7.55
C GLY A 80 15.32 -12.93 -8.76
N ALA A 81 14.77 -13.43 -9.87
CA ALA A 81 15.49 -13.54 -11.15
C ALA A 81 15.96 -12.18 -11.69
N GLY A 82 15.42 -11.07 -11.19
CA GLY A 82 15.75 -9.70 -11.57
C GLY A 82 16.41 -8.86 -10.48
N ALA A 83 16.73 -9.42 -9.32
CA ALA A 83 17.41 -8.66 -8.27
C ALA A 83 18.87 -8.38 -8.67
N PRO A 84 19.33 -7.12 -8.72
CA PRO A 84 20.73 -6.82 -8.92
C PRO A 84 21.56 -7.46 -7.80
N SER A 85 22.70 -8.07 -8.15
CA SER A 85 23.66 -8.58 -7.17
C SER A 85 24.07 -7.45 -6.21
N GLY A 86 23.86 -7.64 -4.91
CA GLY A 86 24.23 -6.64 -3.92
C GLY A 86 23.21 -5.54 -3.67
N THR A 87 21.97 -5.68 -4.18
CA THR A 87 20.89 -4.80 -3.70
C THR A 87 20.75 -5.02 -2.18
N PRO A 88 21.07 -4.02 -1.35
CA PRO A 88 20.76 -4.12 0.06
C PRO A 88 19.28 -4.51 0.16
N ALA A 89 18.88 -5.22 1.19
CA ALA A 89 17.49 -5.25 1.63
C ALA A 89 17.15 -3.78 1.98
N ALA A 90 16.99 -2.97 0.92
CA ALA A 90 17.05 -1.55 0.99
C ALA A 90 15.82 -1.10 1.73
N ALA A 91 16.05 -0.44 2.84
CA ALA A 91 15.08 0.37 3.56
C ALA A 91 13.74 -0.33 3.86
N SER A 92 13.75 -1.62 4.14
CA SER A 92 12.60 -2.30 4.71
C SER A 92 12.38 -1.77 6.11
N THR A 93 11.35 -0.96 6.26
CA THR A 93 10.79 -0.64 7.57
C THR A 93 9.74 -1.68 7.92
N HIS A 94 9.30 -1.74 9.18
CA HIS A 94 8.19 -2.63 9.56
C HIS A 94 6.88 -2.28 8.81
N ALA A 95 6.74 -1.04 8.38
CA ALA A 95 5.59 -0.52 7.67
C ALA A 95 5.66 -0.73 6.14
N MET A 96 6.86 -0.66 5.56
CA MET A 96 7.11 -0.88 4.13
C MET A 96 8.24 -1.88 3.94
N GLU A 97 7.91 -3.05 3.43
CA GLU A 97 8.85 -4.16 3.25
C GLU A 97 9.03 -4.48 1.77
N VAL A 98 10.26 -4.63 1.32
CA VAL A 98 10.59 -5.04 -0.05
C VAL A 98 11.31 -6.38 -0.01
N LEU A 99 10.71 -7.38 -0.61
CA LEU A 99 11.19 -8.75 -0.62
C LEU A 99 11.54 -9.19 -2.04
N TYR A 100 12.63 -9.94 -2.15
CA TYR A 100 13.00 -10.62 -3.39
C TYR A 100 12.97 -12.11 -3.17
N SER A 101 12.33 -12.86 -4.08
CA SER A 101 12.36 -14.31 -4.02
C SER A 101 13.81 -14.82 -4.24
N ARG A 102 14.17 -15.91 -3.57
CA ARG A 102 15.48 -16.54 -3.76
C ARG A 102 15.40 -17.59 -4.85
N ARG A 103 16.55 -17.98 -5.42
CA ARG A 103 16.62 -19.11 -6.37
C ARG A 103 15.83 -20.30 -5.84
N GLY A 104 14.93 -20.83 -6.68
CA GLY A 104 14.06 -21.98 -6.34
C GLY A 104 12.80 -21.63 -5.56
N LYS A 105 12.49 -20.34 -5.36
CA LYS A 105 11.21 -19.86 -4.82
C LYS A 105 10.69 -18.74 -5.71
N THR A 106 9.38 -18.76 -5.97
CA THR A 106 8.69 -17.71 -6.72
C THR A 106 8.18 -16.60 -5.79
N ALA A 107 7.81 -15.45 -6.36
CA ALA A 107 7.11 -14.39 -5.64
C ALA A 107 5.80 -14.93 -5.04
N ASP A 108 5.03 -15.69 -5.82
CA ASP A 108 3.76 -16.31 -5.41
C ASP A 108 3.92 -17.13 -4.13
N GLN A 109 4.95 -17.98 -4.04
CA GLN A 109 5.20 -18.79 -2.84
C GLN A 109 5.51 -17.94 -1.59
N LEU A 110 6.09 -16.76 -1.77
CA LEU A 110 6.32 -15.82 -0.67
C LEU A 110 5.01 -15.16 -0.25
N ILE A 111 4.18 -14.78 -1.22
CA ILE A 111 2.85 -14.19 -1.00
C ILE A 111 1.94 -15.20 -0.30
N GLU A 112 1.83 -16.43 -0.80
CA GLU A 112 1.06 -17.51 -0.17
C GLU A 112 1.42 -17.72 1.31
N ARG A 113 2.71 -17.80 1.61
CA ARG A 113 3.19 -17.94 3.00
C ARG A 113 2.82 -16.74 3.86
N ALA A 114 2.92 -15.54 3.30
CA ALA A 114 2.57 -14.32 4.00
C ALA A 114 1.06 -14.27 4.28
N VAL A 115 0.21 -14.62 3.29
CA VAL A 115 -1.25 -14.75 3.51
C VAL A 115 -1.54 -15.72 4.64
N HIS A 116 -1.00 -16.95 4.57
CA HIS A 116 -1.21 -17.96 5.61
C HIS A 116 -0.75 -17.47 7.00
N ARG A 117 0.36 -16.74 7.07
CA ARG A 117 0.89 -16.22 8.33
C ARG A 117 0.05 -15.09 8.91
N PHE A 118 -0.43 -14.18 8.08
CA PHE A 118 -1.08 -12.94 8.55
C PHE A 118 -2.60 -13.08 8.67
N SER A 119 -3.24 -14.01 7.96
CA SER A 119 -4.70 -14.22 8.01
C SER A 119 -5.25 -14.54 9.40
N SER A 120 -4.41 -15.07 10.30
CA SER A 120 -4.79 -15.28 11.70
C SER A 120 -4.89 -13.99 12.53
N PHE A 121 -4.35 -12.87 12.04
CA PHE A 121 -4.35 -11.58 12.74
C PHE A 121 -5.38 -10.60 12.20
N GLY A 122 -5.94 -10.86 11.04
CA GLY A 122 -6.91 -10.01 10.38
C GLY A 122 -6.94 -10.21 8.88
N GLU A 123 -7.52 -9.26 8.16
CA GLU A 123 -7.63 -9.34 6.72
C GLU A 123 -6.30 -9.04 6.03
N VAL A 124 -5.94 -9.85 5.03
CA VAL A 124 -4.77 -9.66 4.16
C VAL A 124 -5.26 -9.37 2.75
N LEU A 125 -4.87 -8.24 2.22
CA LEU A 125 -5.14 -7.86 0.84
C LEU A 125 -3.93 -8.23 -0.03
N VAL A 126 -4.17 -8.98 -1.11
CA VAL A 126 -3.16 -9.27 -2.14
C VAL A 126 -3.49 -8.54 -3.42
N VAL A 127 -2.49 -7.89 -4.00
CA VAL A 127 -2.59 -7.13 -5.26
C VAL A 127 -1.85 -7.88 -6.35
N THR A 128 -2.61 -8.48 -7.26
CA THR A 128 -2.09 -9.26 -8.39
C THR A 128 -3.12 -9.35 -9.51
N ASP A 129 -2.65 -9.45 -10.75
CA ASP A 129 -3.47 -9.77 -11.92
C ASP A 129 -3.31 -11.24 -12.36
N ASP A 130 -2.44 -12.03 -11.69
CA ASP A 130 -2.29 -13.46 -11.96
C ASP A 130 -3.49 -14.25 -11.42
N HIS A 131 -4.16 -15.00 -12.32
CA HIS A 131 -5.35 -15.77 -11.97
C HIS A 131 -5.04 -16.95 -11.05
N ALA A 132 -3.91 -17.64 -11.26
CA ALA A 132 -3.54 -18.80 -10.44
C ALA A 132 -3.20 -18.35 -9.00
N GLU A 133 -2.48 -17.24 -8.86
CA GLU A 133 -2.19 -16.64 -7.56
C GLU A 133 -3.47 -16.20 -6.84
N ARG A 134 -4.42 -15.57 -7.56
CA ARG A 134 -5.71 -15.16 -7.01
C ARG A 134 -6.50 -16.32 -6.41
N ASP A 135 -6.62 -17.43 -7.14
CA ASP A 135 -7.36 -18.60 -6.68
C ASP A 135 -6.73 -19.18 -5.41
N THR A 136 -5.41 -19.25 -5.36
CA THR A 136 -4.66 -19.70 -4.18
C THR A 136 -4.90 -18.77 -2.98
N VAL A 137 -4.77 -17.47 -3.16
CA VAL A 137 -4.97 -16.46 -2.09
C VAL A 137 -6.37 -16.55 -1.51
N ILE A 138 -7.41 -16.64 -2.36
CA ILE A 138 -8.81 -16.78 -1.93
C ILE A 138 -8.99 -18.06 -1.12
N SER A 139 -8.40 -19.17 -1.55
CA SER A 139 -8.48 -20.45 -0.83
C SER A 139 -7.83 -20.41 0.56
N LEU A 140 -6.84 -19.53 0.75
CA LEU A 140 -6.17 -19.27 2.02
C LEU A 140 -6.88 -18.22 2.90
N GLY A 141 -8.01 -17.69 2.46
CA GLY A 141 -8.79 -16.68 3.18
C GLY A 141 -8.30 -15.25 3.03
N GLY A 142 -7.43 -14.97 2.05
CA GLY A 142 -7.03 -13.62 1.68
C GLY A 142 -8.03 -12.95 0.74
N THR A 143 -7.99 -11.63 0.70
CA THR A 143 -8.75 -10.82 -0.26
C THR A 143 -7.85 -10.43 -1.42
N VAL A 144 -8.39 -10.37 -2.64
CA VAL A 144 -7.60 -10.05 -3.83
C VAL A 144 -8.15 -8.80 -4.53
N TRP A 145 -7.24 -7.91 -4.88
CA TRP A 145 -7.51 -6.78 -5.78
C TRP A 145 -6.72 -6.93 -7.08
N SER A 146 -7.33 -6.47 -8.19
CA SER A 146 -6.57 -6.26 -9.42
C SER A 146 -5.57 -5.12 -9.24
N CYS A 147 -4.48 -5.18 -9.99
CA CYS A 147 -3.51 -4.09 -10.02
C CYS A 147 -4.16 -2.76 -10.40
N TRP A 148 -5.09 -2.77 -11.36
CA TRP A 148 -5.79 -1.55 -11.78
C TRP A 148 -6.58 -0.90 -10.64
N ASN A 149 -7.36 -1.67 -9.89
CA ASN A 149 -8.12 -1.14 -8.74
C ASN A 149 -7.20 -0.53 -7.68
N PHE A 150 -6.11 -1.21 -7.40
CA PHE A 150 -5.14 -0.73 -6.41
C PHE A 150 -4.41 0.54 -6.87
N ILE A 151 -4.03 0.63 -8.16
CA ILE A 151 -3.44 1.84 -8.75
C ILE A 151 -4.35 3.04 -8.57
N GLN A 152 -5.64 2.89 -8.88
CA GLN A 152 -6.62 3.96 -8.72
C GLN A 152 -6.75 4.41 -7.25
N ASP A 153 -6.74 3.47 -6.31
CA ASP A 153 -6.80 3.81 -4.88
C ASP A 153 -5.54 4.56 -4.42
N VAL A 154 -4.36 4.12 -4.88
CA VAL A 154 -3.09 4.81 -4.58
C VAL A 154 -3.08 6.23 -5.18
N GLU A 155 -3.47 6.39 -6.45
CA GLU A 155 -3.48 7.70 -7.11
C GLU A 155 -4.45 8.67 -6.44
N ASN A 156 -5.65 8.21 -6.09
CA ASN A 156 -6.63 9.00 -5.37
C ASN A 156 -6.11 9.44 -4.00
N ALA A 157 -5.48 8.53 -3.27
CA ALA A 157 -4.88 8.82 -1.96
C ALA A 157 -3.79 9.89 -2.03
N LEU A 158 -2.91 9.78 -3.03
CA LEU A 158 -1.83 10.76 -3.23
C LEU A 158 -2.36 12.13 -3.66
N ALA A 159 -3.41 12.16 -4.48
CA ALA A 159 -4.08 13.40 -4.89
C ALA A 159 -4.71 14.11 -3.68
N GLU A 160 -5.47 13.38 -2.85
CA GLU A 160 -6.07 13.92 -1.61
C GLU A 160 -5.01 14.46 -0.65
N GLN A 161 -3.90 13.75 -0.50
CA GLN A 161 -2.79 14.19 0.36
C GLN A 161 -2.18 15.49 -0.15
N ALA A 162 -1.97 15.63 -1.46
CA ALA A 162 -1.46 16.85 -2.09
C ALA A 162 -2.40 18.05 -1.89
N GLU A 163 -3.71 17.85 -2.06
CA GLU A 163 -4.72 18.88 -1.82
C GLU A 163 -4.73 19.33 -0.34
N ASN A 164 -4.69 18.39 0.60
CA ASN A 164 -4.65 18.69 2.03
C ASN A 164 -3.41 19.49 2.44
N ILE A 165 -2.24 19.17 1.90
CA ILE A 165 -0.99 19.93 2.12
C ILE A 165 -1.14 21.35 1.53
N SER A 166 -1.64 21.46 0.32
CA SER A 166 -1.84 22.74 -0.36
C SER A 166 -2.81 23.66 0.40
N HIS A 167 -3.89 23.09 0.94
CA HIS A 167 -4.87 23.81 1.74
C HIS A 167 -4.26 24.29 3.07
N ARG A 168 -3.52 23.46 3.78
CA ARG A 168 -2.80 23.84 5.02
C ARG A 168 -1.80 24.96 4.77
N ASN A 169 -1.00 24.87 3.73
CA ASN A 169 -0.01 25.90 3.37
C ASN A 169 -0.67 27.26 3.05
N ARG A 170 -1.85 27.26 2.42
CA ARG A 170 -2.63 28.49 2.17
C ARG A 170 -3.13 29.10 3.47
N GLN A 171 -3.66 28.29 4.39
CA GLN A 171 -4.14 28.78 5.69
C GLN A 171 -3.01 29.38 6.53
N GLU A 172 -1.84 28.75 6.54
CA GLU A 172 -0.68 29.24 7.27
C GLU A 172 -0.19 30.59 6.70
N LYS A 173 -0.10 30.73 5.37
CA LYS A 173 0.24 32.01 4.72
C LYS A 173 -0.71 33.14 5.14
N HIS A 174 -2.03 32.87 5.14
CA HIS A 174 -3.02 33.86 5.60
C HIS A 174 -2.89 34.22 7.09
N ARG A 175 -2.52 33.25 7.92
CA ARG A 175 -2.30 33.45 9.36
C ARG A 175 -1.08 34.35 9.64
N PHE A 176 0.00 34.17 8.88
CA PHE A 176 1.19 35.02 8.98
C PHE A 176 0.96 36.43 8.47
N GLN A 177 0.16 36.62 7.41
CA GLN A 177 -0.17 37.95 6.86
C GLN A 177 -1.05 38.80 7.81
N ARG A 178 -1.90 38.17 8.63
CA ARG A 178 -2.75 38.86 9.61
C ARG A 178 -2.03 39.25 10.91
N ARG A 179 -0.79 38.82 11.09
CA ARG A 179 0.02 39.14 12.29
C ARG A 179 1.02 40.27 12.07
N LYS A 180 1.08 40.82 10.88
CA LYS A 180 1.80 42.07 10.54
C LYS A 180 0.83 43.22 10.48
#